data_e5baef00cc18ba354a51308e3ce4ea45
#
_entry.id   e5baef00cc18ba354a51308e3ce4ea45
#
_cell.length_a   1.000
_cell.length_b   1.000
_cell.length_c   1.000
_cell.angle_alpha   90.00
_cell.angle_beta   90.00
_cell.angle_gamma   90.00
#
_symmetry.space_group_name_H-M   'P 1'
#
loop_
_entity.id
_entity.type
_entity.pdbx_description
1 polymer ?
#
loop_
_entity_poly.entity_id
_entity_poly.type
_entity_poly.pdbx_seq_one_letter_code
_entity_poly.pdbx_strand_id
1 'polypeptide(L)'
;MGLGWKIFARPLISRLDSERSHDLALSTLSKFDKSQYGKSLLSGMFQSPELPIHVLGKLFHHPLGLAAGMDKGAKALSAWPALGFSWIEYGGVTRFPQEGNPKPRMFRANSERALVNSMGFNNPGASSIRDSLISRHSSGNWPNVPVAANIGRSKKVNNEQAPADYASTLDTLWNHADIFVLNVSSPNTPGLRDLQHEDTLSSVLRECTSIRNRYQSDKPILLKLSPDCTDEQVLQIADIAMSSGLDGIVATNTTITRPEPSNTQSRIAFSQNGGVSGRPLQKRSLEVISNLYDYTDGKMTIVGVGGIDSPDSAWNAITSGASLIQLYSGLVFNGPGVTSGIVRGLKRKVSENGFSGISEAIGYSHQ
;
A
#
# COMPACT_ATOMS: atom_id res chain seq x y z
N MET A 1 6.01 0.07 -21.45
CA MET A 1 7.14 0.03 -20.49
C MET A 1 8.36 0.66 -21.15
N GLY A 2 8.94 1.70 -20.56
CA GLY A 2 10.04 2.45 -21.18
C GLY A 2 11.29 1.61 -21.39
N LEU A 3 11.67 1.40 -22.63
CA LEU A 3 12.89 0.69 -23.02
C LEU A 3 14.12 1.33 -22.34
N GLY A 4 14.12 2.67 -22.23
CA GLY A 4 15.16 3.41 -21.53
C GLY A 4 15.34 3.06 -20.05
N TRP A 5 14.25 2.79 -19.32
CA TRP A 5 14.34 2.31 -17.92
C TRP A 5 15.05 0.97 -17.84
N LYS A 6 14.65 0.01 -18.70
CA LYS A 6 15.22 -1.35 -18.66
C LYS A 6 16.68 -1.39 -19.08
N ILE A 7 17.09 -0.57 -20.06
CA ILE A 7 18.43 -0.61 -20.65
C ILE A 7 19.41 0.24 -19.85
N PHE A 8 19.02 1.44 -19.40
CA PHE A 8 19.96 2.40 -18.80
C PHE A 8 19.80 2.57 -17.30
N ALA A 9 18.61 2.86 -16.80
CA ALA A 9 18.42 3.21 -15.40
C ALA A 9 18.46 1.99 -14.46
N ARG A 10 17.75 0.91 -14.82
CA ARG A 10 17.66 -0.29 -13.98
C ARG A 10 19.02 -0.96 -13.71
N PRO A 11 19.93 -1.17 -14.69
CA PRO A 11 21.24 -1.79 -14.43
C PRO A 11 22.10 -0.97 -13.46
N LEU A 12 22.04 0.35 -13.52
CA LEU A 12 22.77 1.24 -12.61
C LEU A 12 22.17 1.19 -11.20
N ILE A 13 20.87 1.32 -11.08
CA ILE A 13 20.16 1.31 -9.79
C ILE A 13 20.24 -0.07 -9.12
N SER A 14 20.25 -1.16 -9.90
CA SER A 14 20.34 -2.53 -9.37
C SER A 14 21.70 -2.86 -8.71
N ARG A 15 22.74 -2.09 -9.00
CA ARG A 15 24.07 -2.23 -8.37
C ARG A 15 24.17 -1.52 -7.02
N LEU A 16 23.28 -0.57 -6.76
CA LEU A 16 23.24 0.14 -5.49
C LEU A 16 22.51 -0.69 -4.43
N ASP A 17 22.85 -0.47 -3.17
CA ASP A 17 22.07 -0.97 -2.04
C ASP A 17 20.59 -0.61 -2.19
N SER A 18 19.71 -1.53 -1.77
CA SER A 18 18.27 -1.40 -2.03
C SER A 18 17.64 -0.21 -1.33
N GLU A 19 18.02 0.07 -0.08
CA GLU A 19 17.50 1.20 0.69
C GLU A 19 18.07 2.53 0.15
N ARG A 20 19.38 2.58 -0.18
CA ARG A 20 20.00 3.76 -0.79
C ARG A 20 19.36 4.12 -2.13
N SER A 21 19.03 3.11 -2.95
CA SER A 21 18.32 3.33 -4.23
C SER A 21 16.95 3.93 -4.02
N HIS A 22 16.22 3.43 -3.01
CA HIS A 22 14.93 3.97 -2.63
C HIS A 22 15.04 5.42 -2.16
N ASP A 23 15.97 5.71 -1.26
CA ASP A 23 16.19 7.05 -0.71
C ASP A 23 16.57 8.05 -1.81
N LEU A 24 17.42 7.65 -2.75
CA LEU A 24 17.80 8.47 -3.90
C LEU A 24 16.61 8.78 -4.82
N ALA A 25 15.80 7.75 -5.14
CA ALA A 25 14.63 7.91 -5.97
C ALA A 25 13.59 8.84 -5.31
N LEU A 26 13.30 8.64 -4.03
CA LEU A 26 12.36 9.46 -3.27
C LEU A 26 12.88 10.91 -3.11
N SER A 27 14.18 11.09 -2.82
CA SER A 27 14.81 12.40 -2.74
C SER A 27 14.73 13.15 -4.08
N THR A 28 14.96 12.45 -5.18
CA THR A 28 14.82 13.03 -6.53
C THR A 28 13.36 13.42 -6.80
N LEU A 29 12.43 12.51 -6.54
CA LEU A 29 11.00 12.76 -6.73
C LEU A 29 10.50 13.94 -5.87
N SER A 30 11.00 14.08 -4.63
CA SER A 30 10.65 15.19 -3.75
C SER A 30 11.10 16.58 -4.27
N LYS A 31 12.12 16.64 -5.13
CA LYS A 31 12.50 17.89 -5.81
C LYS A 31 11.49 18.24 -6.91
N PHE A 32 11.04 17.24 -7.67
CA PHE A 32 9.97 17.43 -8.67
C PHE A 32 8.64 17.80 -7.99
N ASP A 33 8.35 17.25 -6.84
CA ASP A 33 7.16 17.52 -6.04
C ASP A 33 6.98 19.00 -5.69
N LYS A 34 8.09 19.71 -5.46
CA LYS A 34 8.10 21.14 -5.13
C LYS A 34 7.99 22.06 -6.36
N SER A 35 8.10 21.53 -7.57
CA SER A 35 8.10 22.28 -8.81
C SER A 35 6.90 21.96 -9.67
N GLN A 36 6.06 22.94 -9.98
CA GLN A 36 4.94 22.78 -10.89
C GLN A 36 5.40 22.34 -12.28
N TYR A 37 6.50 22.94 -12.78
CA TYR A 37 7.12 22.53 -14.04
C TYR A 37 7.61 21.08 -13.99
N GLY A 38 8.25 20.70 -12.87
CA GLY A 38 8.70 19.32 -12.66
C GLY A 38 7.55 18.31 -12.67
N LYS A 39 6.44 18.60 -11.98
CA LYS A 39 5.24 17.76 -12.00
C LYS A 39 4.64 17.67 -13.41
N SER A 40 4.55 18.78 -14.13
CA SER A 40 4.03 18.78 -15.52
C SER A 40 4.89 17.94 -16.46
N LEU A 41 6.22 17.99 -16.31
CA LEU A 41 7.13 17.16 -17.09
C LEU A 41 6.91 15.66 -16.82
N LEU A 42 6.79 15.26 -15.54
CA LEU A 42 6.50 13.87 -15.16
C LEU A 42 5.13 13.43 -15.71
N SER A 43 4.10 14.25 -15.58
CA SER A 43 2.76 13.95 -16.10
C SER A 43 2.78 13.76 -17.62
N GLY A 44 3.46 14.59 -18.37
CA GLY A 44 3.60 14.43 -19.82
C GLY A 44 4.24 13.11 -20.24
N MET A 45 5.07 12.51 -19.36
CA MET A 45 5.75 11.24 -19.64
C MET A 45 5.01 10.00 -19.12
N PHE A 46 4.29 10.10 -17.99
CA PHE A 46 3.85 8.94 -17.21
C PHE A 46 2.36 8.92 -16.90
N GLN A 47 1.59 9.94 -17.27
CA GLN A 47 0.16 9.99 -16.99
C GLN A 47 -0.57 8.72 -17.44
N SER A 48 -1.45 8.24 -16.58
CA SER A 48 -2.32 7.10 -16.85
C SER A 48 -3.60 7.55 -17.57
N PRO A 49 -4.19 6.72 -18.44
CA PRO A 49 -5.52 7.00 -18.98
C PRO A 49 -6.59 6.90 -17.90
N GLU A 50 -7.71 7.55 -18.14
CA GLU A 50 -8.88 7.45 -17.29
C GLU A 50 -9.53 6.05 -17.39
N LEU A 51 -9.85 5.49 -16.22
CA LEU A 51 -10.62 4.28 -16.01
C LEU A 51 -11.34 4.41 -14.66
N PRO A 52 -12.30 5.38 -14.55
CA PRO A 52 -12.80 5.82 -13.27
C PRO A 52 -13.54 4.74 -12.49
N ILE A 53 -13.45 4.82 -11.17
CA ILE A 53 -14.20 3.99 -10.24
C ILE A 53 -14.63 4.82 -9.03
N HIS A 54 -15.88 4.62 -8.60
CA HIS A 54 -16.41 5.24 -7.39
C HIS A 54 -16.49 4.20 -6.27
N VAL A 55 -15.70 4.37 -5.21
CA VAL A 55 -15.63 3.47 -4.07
C VAL A 55 -15.24 4.23 -2.80
N LEU A 56 -15.64 3.76 -1.61
CA LEU A 56 -15.38 4.46 -0.33
C LEU A 56 -15.90 5.91 -0.32
N GLY A 57 -17.01 6.21 -1.03
CA GLY A 57 -17.54 7.56 -1.17
C GLY A 57 -16.65 8.54 -1.96
N LYS A 58 -15.65 8.04 -2.69
CA LYS A 58 -14.68 8.86 -3.44
C LYS A 58 -14.58 8.41 -4.90
N LEU A 59 -14.30 9.36 -5.77
CA LEU A 59 -13.97 9.10 -7.17
C LEU A 59 -12.45 8.91 -7.32
N PHE A 60 -12.05 7.79 -7.92
CA PHE A 60 -10.68 7.51 -8.32
C PHE A 60 -10.60 7.54 -9.85
N HIS A 61 -9.56 8.20 -10.41
CA HIS A 61 -9.34 8.26 -11.86
C HIS A 61 -9.12 6.87 -12.50
N HIS A 62 -8.66 5.92 -11.70
CA HIS A 62 -8.54 4.50 -11.99
C HIS A 62 -8.21 3.74 -10.69
N PRO A 63 -8.37 2.39 -10.63
CA PRO A 63 -8.23 1.66 -9.36
C PRO A 63 -6.81 1.58 -8.79
N LEU A 64 -5.76 1.98 -9.53
CA LEU A 64 -4.37 1.73 -9.17
C LEU A 64 -3.76 2.86 -8.35
N GLY A 65 -3.31 2.53 -7.14
CA GLY A 65 -2.64 3.42 -6.19
C GLY A 65 -1.23 3.01 -5.79
N LEU A 66 -0.58 3.88 -5.03
CA LEU A 66 0.73 3.64 -4.43
C LEU A 66 0.57 2.97 -3.07
N ALA A 67 1.28 1.86 -2.83
CA ALA A 67 1.24 1.15 -1.56
C ALA A 67 2.06 1.86 -0.46
N ALA A 68 1.61 1.70 0.79
CA ALA A 68 2.35 2.13 1.98
C ALA A 68 3.81 1.67 2.00
N GLY A 69 4.65 2.45 2.66
CA GLY A 69 6.08 2.18 2.80
C GLY A 69 6.94 2.75 1.68
N MET A 70 6.35 3.14 0.54
CA MET A 70 7.10 3.78 -0.55
C MET A 70 7.41 5.24 -0.22
N ASP A 71 6.49 5.95 0.38
CA ASP A 71 6.67 7.32 0.87
C ASP A 71 6.24 7.45 2.34
N LYS A 72 7.08 6.93 3.26
CA LYS A 72 6.73 6.86 4.68
C LYS A 72 6.50 8.21 5.34
N GLY A 73 7.22 9.21 4.88
CA GLY A 73 7.19 10.57 5.44
C GLY A 73 6.39 11.57 4.60
N ALA A 74 5.60 11.11 3.64
CA ALA A 74 4.81 11.97 2.76
C ALA A 74 5.66 13.05 2.04
N LYS A 75 6.86 12.67 1.59
CA LYS A 75 7.86 13.61 1.04
C LYS A 75 7.58 14.06 -0.39
N ALA A 76 6.83 13.27 -1.16
CA ALA A 76 6.61 13.49 -2.58
C ALA A 76 5.13 13.30 -3.00
N LEU A 77 4.19 13.64 -2.10
CA LEU A 77 2.76 13.36 -2.28
C LEU A 77 2.20 13.85 -3.62
N SER A 78 2.54 15.09 -4.04
CA SER A 78 2.01 15.68 -5.27
C SER A 78 2.75 15.24 -6.54
N ALA A 79 3.90 14.56 -6.40
CA ALA A 79 4.63 14.00 -7.53
C ALA A 79 4.18 12.59 -7.91
N TRP A 80 3.59 11.83 -6.99
CA TRP A 80 3.09 10.49 -7.28
C TRP A 80 1.96 10.46 -8.32
N PRO A 81 0.95 11.37 -8.27
CA PRO A 81 -0.04 11.48 -9.34
C PRO A 81 0.57 11.81 -10.70
N ALA A 82 1.65 12.61 -10.72
CA ALA A 82 2.38 12.90 -11.95
C ALA A 82 3.11 11.66 -12.54
N LEU A 83 3.34 10.61 -11.74
CA LEU A 83 3.76 9.28 -12.19
C LEU A 83 2.58 8.36 -12.55
N GLY A 84 1.37 8.90 -12.61
CA GLY A 84 0.17 8.21 -13.05
C GLY A 84 -0.57 7.42 -11.97
N PHE A 85 -0.31 7.63 -10.68
CA PHE A 85 -1.09 7.03 -9.59
C PHE A 85 -2.39 7.80 -9.34
N SER A 86 -3.49 7.09 -9.17
CA SER A 86 -4.82 7.64 -8.91
C SER A 86 -5.08 7.91 -7.43
N TRP A 87 -4.30 7.34 -6.54
CA TRP A 87 -4.35 7.54 -5.11
C TRP A 87 -3.04 7.10 -4.44
N ILE A 88 -2.81 7.56 -3.22
CA ILE A 88 -1.51 7.41 -2.57
C ILE A 88 -1.73 6.97 -1.13
N GLU A 89 -1.01 5.93 -0.68
CA GLU A 89 -0.92 5.55 0.72
C GLU A 89 0.47 5.89 1.25
N TYR A 90 0.57 6.93 2.09
CA TYR A 90 1.81 7.25 2.80
C TYR A 90 1.88 6.53 4.15
N GLY A 91 3.07 6.45 4.74
CA GLY A 91 3.29 5.74 6.01
C GLY A 91 3.94 4.36 5.77
N GLY A 92 4.05 3.37 6.73
CA GLY A 92 3.38 3.39 8.08
C GLY A 92 3.94 4.42 9.07
N VAL A 93 3.05 5.24 9.49
CA VAL A 93 3.31 6.24 10.51
C VAL A 93 3.05 5.65 11.90
N THR A 94 3.88 6.02 12.87
CA THR A 94 3.69 5.68 14.28
C THR A 94 3.56 6.96 15.10
N ARG A 95 2.93 6.87 16.26
CA ARG A 95 2.78 8.01 17.18
C ARG A 95 4.12 8.66 17.47
N PHE A 96 5.11 7.84 17.81
CA PHE A 96 6.45 8.29 18.14
C PHE A 96 7.42 8.09 16.97
N PRO A 97 8.45 8.94 16.85
CA PRO A 97 9.52 8.73 15.88
C PRO A 97 10.30 7.45 16.20
N GLN A 98 10.75 6.75 15.15
CA GLN A 98 11.59 5.58 15.31
C GLN A 98 12.49 5.34 14.09
N GLU A 99 13.74 4.93 14.36
CA GLU A 99 14.75 4.66 13.34
C GLU A 99 14.46 3.38 12.53
N GLY A 100 13.62 2.50 13.07
CA GLY A 100 13.38 1.17 12.52
C GLY A 100 14.41 0.14 12.98
N ASN A 101 14.54 -0.94 12.21
CA ASN A 101 15.49 -2.01 12.51
C ASN A 101 16.90 -1.67 11.99
N PRO A 102 17.96 -2.34 12.48
CA PRO A 102 19.34 -2.15 12.00
C PRO A 102 19.49 -2.39 10.49
N LYS A 103 20.39 -1.64 9.87
CA LYS A 103 20.79 -1.83 8.46
C LYS A 103 21.91 -2.89 8.34
N PRO A 104 21.99 -3.61 7.20
CA PRO A 104 21.11 -3.58 6.03
C PRO A 104 19.77 -4.28 6.30
N ARG A 105 18.68 -3.75 5.76
CA ARG A 105 17.31 -4.19 6.06
C ARG A 105 16.37 -4.24 4.84
N MET A 106 16.94 -4.15 3.64
CA MET A 106 16.22 -4.30 2.38
C MET A 106 17.10 -5.01 1.34
N PHE A 107 16.60 -6.10 0.77
CA PHE A 107 17.33 -6.97 -0.14
C PHE A 107 16.48 -7.26 -1.38
N ARG A 108 17.13 -7.41 -2.55
CA ARG A 108 16.47 -7.75 -3.81
C ARG A 108 16.78 -9.18 -4.22
N ALA A 109 15.77 -9.92 -4.62
CA ALA A 109 15.87 -11.16 -5.39
C ALA A 109 15.38 -10.86 -6.82
N ASN A 110 16.32 -10.48 -7.70
CA ASN A 110 15.99 -9.92 -9.00
C ASN A 110 15.31 -10.93 -9.93
N SER A 111 15.71 -12.19 -9.91
CA SER A 111 15.16 -13.26 -10.74
C SER A 111 13.71 -13.54 -10.39
N GLU A 112 13.39 -13.56 -9.11
CA GLU A 112 12.03 -13.80 -8.59
C GLU A 112 11.21 -12.51 -8.55
N ARG A 113 11.80 -11.35 -8.91
CA ARG A 113 11.17 -10.04 -8.81
C ARG A 113 10.58 -9.81 -7.41
N ALA A 114 11.38 -10.13 -6.39
CA ALA A 114 11.00 -10.07 -4.99
C ALA A 114 11.91 -9.11 -4.21
N LEU A 115 11.33 -8.53 -3.14
CA LEU A 115 12.07 -7.78 -2.14
C LEU A 115 11.89 -8.46 -0.79
N VAL A 116 12.96 -8.54 -0.01
CA VAL A 116 12.92 -8.89 1.41
C VAL A 116 13.22 -7.64 2.21
N ASN A 117 12.35 -7.28 3.16
CA ASN A 117 12.58 -6.09 3.98
C ASN A 117 12.24 -6.34 5.45
N SER A 118 13.02 -5.70 6.31
CA SER A 118 12.81 -5.65 7.76
C SER A 118 12.85 -4.22 8.28
N MET A 119 12.15 -3.29 7.62
CA MET A 119 12.26 -1.85 7.87
C MET A 119 11.87 -1.42 9.30
N GLY A 120 10.81 -2.01 9.90
CA GLY A 120 10.40 -1.73 11.27
C GLY A 120 9.78 -0.34 11.45
N PHE A 121 8.95 0.13 10.51
CA PHE A 121 8.26 1.42 10.54
C PHE A 121 9.16 2.63 10.82
N ASN A 122 10.32 2.71 10.18
CA ASN A 122 11.16 3.90 10.29
C ASN A 122 10.43 5.14 9.77
N ASN A 123 10.16 6.09 10.66
CA ASN A 123 9.45 7.33 10.34
C ASN A 123 9.70 8.41 11.41
N PRO A 124 9.48 9.71 11.12
CA PRO A 124 9.74 10.81 12.04
C PRO A 124 8.65 11.02 13.11
N GLY A 125 7.62 10.15 13.17
CA GLY A 125 6.49 10.26 14.09
C GLY A 125 5.34 11.12 13.55
N ALA A 126 4.13 10.86 14.07
CA ALA A 126 2.89 11.49 13.59
C ALA A 126 2.92 13.02 13.64
N SER A 127 3.44 13.62 14.72
CA SER A 127 3.50 15.07 14.86
C SER A 127 4.38 15.74 13.82
N SER A 128 5.57 15.19 13.54
CA SER A 128 6.48 15.74 12.52
C SER A 128 5.91 15.59 11.09
N ILE A 129 5.21 14.47 10.83
CA ILE A 129 4.53 14.28 9.54
C ILE A 129 3.38 15.28 9.41
N ARG A 130 2.52 15.43 10.44
CA ARG A 130 1.44 16.43 10.46
C ARG A 130 1.97 17.83 10.13
N ASP A 131 3.04 18.27 10.76
CA ASP A 131 3.59 19.61 10.56
C ASP A 131 4.08 19.82 9.12
N SER A 132 4.69 18.77 8.52
CA SER A 132 5.05 18.76 7.10
C SER A 132 3.82 18.83 6.18
N LEU A 133 2.73 18.12 6.52
CA LEU A 133 1.49 18.11 5.75
C LEU A 133 0.74 19.46 5.85
N ILE A 134 0.75 20.11 7.03
CA ILE A 134 0.24 21.47 7.20
C ILE A 134 0.97 22.44 6.26
N SER A 135 2.30 22.38 6.22
CA SER A 135 3.12 23.21 5.32
C SER A 135 2.78 22.98 3.84
N ARG A 136 2.47 21.72 3.45
CA ARG A 136 2.02 21.39 2.09
C ARG A 136 0.66 22.01 1.76
N HIS A 137 -0.31 21.90 2.66
CA HIS A 137 -1.62 22.53 2.48
C HIS A 137 -1.48 24.04 2.33
N SER A 138 -0.74 24.69 3.22
CA SER A 138 -0.53 26.15 3.21
C SER A 138 0.19 26.66 1.95
N SER A 139 1.06 25.84 1.35
CA SER A 139 1.75 26.17 0.09
C SER A 139 0.97 25.80 -1.18
N GLY A 140 -0.26 25.26 -1.06
CA GLY A 140 -1.05 24.79 -2.19
C GLY A 140 -0.44 23.56 -2.89
N ASN A 141 0.50 22.86 -2.25
CA ASN A 141 1.14 21.65 -2.80
C ASN A 141 0.49 20.37 -2.25
N TRP A 142 -0.85 20.33 -2.24
CA TRP A 142 -1.62 19.11 -1.93
C TRP A 142 -1.98 18.37 -3.22
N PRO A 143 -1.94 17.01 -3.24
CA PRO A 143 -2.32 16.26 -4.44
C PRO A 143 -3.83 16.38 -4.71
N ASN A 144 -4.21 16.30 -5.98
CA ASN A 144 -5.59 16.31 -6.44
C ASN A 144 -6.21 14.89 -6.54
N VAL A 145 -5.67 13.94 -5.80
CA VAL A 145 -6.14 12.55 -5.73
C VAL A 145 -6.32 12.15 -4.27
N PRO A 146 -7.12 11.12 -3.96
CA PRO A 146 -7.28 10.64 -2.60
C PRO A 146 -5.96 10.24 -1.94
N VAL A 147 -5.78 10.63 -0.68
CA VAL A 147 -4.60 10.35 0.14
C VAL A 147 -4.99 9.46 1.32
N ALA A 148 -4.33 8.31 1.44
CA ALA A 148 -4.51 7.40 2.57
C ALA A 148 -3.31 7.48 3.53
N ALA A 149 -3.58 7.44 4.83
CA ALA A 149 -2.57 7.34 5.88
C ALA A 149 -2.50 5.92 6.44
N ASN A 150 -1.38 5.24 6.24
CA ASN A 150 -1.09 3.96 6.86
C ASN A 150 -0.49 4.20 8.26
N ILE A 151 -1.14 3.69 9.29
CA ILE A 151 -0.71 3.87 10.68
C ILE A 151 -0.44 2.53 11.35
N GLY A 152 0.58 2.48 12.18
CA GLY A 152 0.98 1.28 12.90
C GLY A 152 1.40 1.58 14.34
N ARG A 153 1.48 0.52 15.16
CA ARG A 153 1.92 0.62 16.55
C ARG A 153 3.39 1.04 16.64
N SER A 154 3.66 1.99 17.54
CA SER A 154 5.02 2.39 17.87
C SER A 154 5.79 1.24 18.53
N LYS A 155 7.07 1.04 18.17
CA LYS A 155 7.89 -0.08 18.66
C LYS A 155 8.04 -0.07 20.21
N LYS A 156 8.07 1.11 20.81
CA LYS A 156 8.21 1.26 22.28
C LYS A 156 6.91 1.05 23.07
N VAL A 157 5.78 0.89 22.38
CA VAL A 157 4.45 0.68 22.97
C VAL A 157 4.12 -0.79 22.96
N ASN A 158 3.68 -1.36 24.09
CA ASN A 158 3.22 -2.75 24.17
C ASN A 158 1.82 -2.94 23.54
N ASN A 159 1.35 -4.20 23.45
CA ASN A 159 0.07 -4.49 22.81
C ASN A 159 -1.14 -3.99 23.62
N GLU A 160 -1.06 -3.94 24.97
CA GLU A 160 -2.13 -3.41 25.84
C GLU A 160 -2.37 -1.93 25.61
N GLN A 161 -1.33 -1.19 25.27
CA GLN A 161 -1.39 0.25 24.99
C GLN A 161 -1.60 0.57 23.51
N ALA A 162 -1.62 -0.45 22.64
CA ALA A 162 -1.78 -0.27 21.19
C ALA A 162 -3.05 0.49 20.80
N PRO A 163 -4.24 0.23 21.39
CA PRO A 163 -5.46 0.97 21.06
C PRO A 163 -5.27 2.49 21.15
N ALA A 164 -4.72 2.97 22.27
CA ALA A 164 -4.46 4.40 22.46
C ALA A 164 -3.37 4.96 21.54
N ASP A 165 -2.36 4.15 21.17
CA ASP A 165 -1.28 4.55 20.25
C ASP A 165 -1.81 4.74 18.83
N TYR A 166 -2.64 3.80 18.32
CA TYR A 166 -3.32 3.93 17.03
C TYR A 166 -4.27 5.11 17.00
N ALA A 167 -5.16 5.24 18.01
CA ALA A 167 -6.12 6.33 18.09
C ALA A 167 -5.42 7.70 18.11
N SER A 168 -4.34 7.84 18.89
CA SER A 168 -3.55 9.08 18.94
C SER A 168 -2.90 9.43 17.60
N THR A 169 -2.39 8.42 16.88
CA THR A 169 -1.80 8.63 15.55
C THR A 169 -2.86 9.05 14.54
N LEU A 170 -4.00 8.37 14.55
CA LEU A 170 -5.15 8.64 13.69
C LEU A 170 -5.68 10.06 13.92
N ASP A 171 -5.89 10.43 15.17
CA ASP A 171 -6.35 11.77 15.57
C ASP A 171 -5.37 12.87 15.12
N THR A 172 -4.07 12.66 15.34
CA THR A 172 -3.03 13.62 14.92
C THR A 172 -3.04 13.87 13.41
N LEU A 173 -3.37 12.84 12.62
CA LEU A 173 -3.37 12.92 11.15
C LEU A 173 -4.76 13.14 10.54
N TRP A 174 -5.81 13.29 11.35
CA TRP A 174 -7.21 13.29 10.90
C TRP A 174 -7.48 14.21 9.72
N ASN A 175 -6.98 15.44 9.77
CA ASN A 175 -7.19 16.45 8.72
C ASN A 175 -6.23 16.33 7.52
N HIS A 176 -5.38 15.30 7.51
CA HIS A 176 -4.30 15.15 6.53
C HIS A 176 -4.34 13.82 5.78
N ALA A 177 -5.50 13.16 5.79
CA ALA A 177 -5.79 11.99 4.99
C ALA A 177 -7.29 11.93 4.67
N ASP A 178 -7.60 11.32 3.54
CA ASP A 178 -8.97 11.02 3.10
C ASP A 178 -9.42 9.63 3.54
N ILE A 179 -8.47 8.74 3.77
CA ILE A 179 -8.65 7.32 4.13
C ILE A 179 -7.61 6.97 5.18
N PHE A 180 -7.96 6.15 6.16
CA PHE A 180 -7.01 5.58 7.12
C PHE A 180 -6.85 4.09 6.92
N VAL A 181 -5.61 3.59 7.07
CA VAL A 181 -5.30 2.15 7.01
C VAL A 181 -4.62 1.73 8.31
N LEU A 182 -5.30 0.91 9.10
CA LEU A 182 -4.78 0.35 10.35
C LEU A 182 -3.90 -0.85 10.03
N ASN A 183 -2.60 -0.73 10.23
CA ASN A 183 -1.61 -1.75 9.87
C ASN A 183 -1.21 -2.60 11.08
N VAL A 184 -1.94 -3.68 11.32
CA VAL A 184 -1.68 -4.67 12.39
C VAL A 184 -0.89 -5.89 11.90
N SER A 185 -0.36 -5.85 10.68
CA SER A 185 0.09 -7.03 9.95
C SER A 185 1.58 -7.07 9.60
N SER A 186 2.38 -6.05 10.00
CA SER A 186 3.80 -6.04 9.66
C SER A 186 4.58 -7.12 10.39
N PRO A 187 5.36 -7.97 9.69
CA PRO A 187 6.22 -8.97 10.32
C PRO A 187 7.48 -8.36 10.95
N ASN A 188 7.71 -7.06 10.77
CA ASN A 188 8.96 -6.39 11.07
C ASN A 188 8.94 -5.64 12.42
N THR A 189 7.83 -5.73 13.15
CA THR A 189 7.65 -5.16 14.49
C THR A 189 7.27 -6.29 15.44
N PRO A 190 8.05 -6.57 16.49
CA PRO A 190 7.76 -7.66 17.43
C PRO A 190 6.36 -7.57 18.03
N GLY A 191 5.64 -8.68 18.07
CA GLY A 191 4.31 -8.80 18.64
C GLY A 191 3.20 -8.01 17.91
N LEU A 192 3.48 -7.38 16.78
CA LEU A 192 2.46 -6.58 16.08
C LEU A 192 1.33 -7.46 15.53
N ARG A 193 1.67 -8.63 15.01
CA ARG A 193 0.69 -9.57 14.45
C ARG A 193 -0.23 -10.19 15.49
N ASP A 194 0.19 -10.19 16.76
CA ASP A 194 -0.65 -10.63 17.88
C ASP A 194 -1.88 -9.70 18.05
N LEU A 195 -1.81 -8.46 17.53
CA LEU A 195 -2.96 -7.56 17.48
C LEU A 195 -4.07 -8.04 16.54
N GLN A 196 -3.86 -9.08 15.73
CA GLN A 196 -4.89 -9.69 14.89
C GLN A 196 -5.76 -10.70 15.67
N HIS A 197 -5.44 -11.01 16.93
CA HIS A 197 -6.34 -11.77 17.83
C HIS A 197 -7.55 -10.92 18.21
N GLU A 198 -8.71 -11.57 18.36
CA GLU A 198 -10.03 -10.96 18.47
C GLU A 198 -10.12 -9.82 19.49
N ASP A 199 -9.73 -10.06 20.75
CA ASP A 199 -9.87 -9.08 21.85
C ASP A 199 -9.02 -7.82 21.59
N THR A 200 -7.78 -8.03 21.17
CA THR A 200 -6.83 -6.93 20.93
C THR A 200 -7.21 -6.15 19.67
N LEU A 201 -7.62 -6.84 18.62
CA LEU A 201 -8.08 -6.21 17.38
C LEU A 201 -9.33 -5.37 17.65
N SER A 202 -10.35 -5.95 18.26
CA SER A 202 -11.61 -5.25 18.60
C SER A 202 -11.36 -4.00 19.43
N SER A 203 -10.39 -4.04 20.35
CA SER A 203 -10.02 -2.86 21.14
C SER A 203 -9.36 -1.76 20.29
N VAL A 204 -8.44 -2.10 19.39
CA VAL A 204 -7.83 -1.13 18.47
C VAL A 204 -8.88 -0.50 17.55
N LEU A 205 -9.77 -1.33 16.96
CA LEU A 205 -10.79 -0.85 16.04
C LEU A 205 -11.79 0.06 16.75
N ARG A 206 -12.25 -0.29 17.95
CA ARG A 206 -13.17 0.53 18.77
C ARG A 206 -12.57 1.90 19.08
N GLU A 207 -11.31 1.98 19.49
CA GLU A 207 -10.67 3.27 19.76
C GLU A 207 -10.54 4.12 18.49
N CYS A 208 -10.16 3.52 17.36
CA CYS A 208 -10.06 4.24 16.10
C CYS A 208 -11.42 4.71 15.56
N THR A 209 -12.47 3.88 15.64
CA THR A 209 -13.82 4.27 15.21
C THR A 209 -14.43 5.32 16.14
N SER A 210 -14.06 5.32 17.44
CA SER A 210 -14.47 6.39 18.37
C SER A 210 -13.95 7.76 17.95
N ILE A 211 -12.73 7.84 17.41
CA ILE A 211 -12.18 9.07 16.84
C ILE A 211 -13.02 9.54 15.66
N ARG A 212 -13.36 8.64 14.71
CA ARG A 212 -14.24 8.95 13.57
C ARG A 212 -15.59 9.51 14.02
N ASN A 213 -16.20 8.88 15.04
CA ASN A 213 -17.47 9.33 15.59
C ASN A 213 -17.37 10.69 16.25
N ARG A 214 -16.28 10.99 16.99
CA ARG A 214 -16.01 12.29 17.59
C ARG A 214 -15.93 13.42 16.54
N TYR A 215 -15.37 13.13 15.37
CA TYR A 215 -15.34 14.07 14.26
C TYR A 215 -16.62 14.11 13.42
N GLN A 216 -17.62 13.29 13.75
CA GLN A 216 -18.89 13.18 12.99
C GLN A 216 -18.63 13.03 11.48
N SER A 217 -17.75 12.11 11.12
CA SER A 217 -17.18 12.00 9.77
C SER A 217 -17.37 10.61 9.19
N ASP A 218 -17.51 10.54 7.86
CA ASP A 218 -17.60 9.31 7.08
C ASP A 218 -16.25 8.93 6.44
N LYS A 219 -15.12 9.44 6.99
CA LYS A 219 -13.80 9.05 6.47
C LYS A 219 -13.58 7.55 6.60
N PRO A 220 -13.27 6.85 5.49
CA PRO A 220 -13.07 5.43 5.52
C PRO A 220 -11.88 5.01 6.39
N ILE A 221 -12.09 3.96 7.17
CA ILE A 221 -11.05 3.28 7.95
C ILE A 221 -10.94 1.83 7.46
N LEU A 222 -9.77 1.44 6.99
CA LEU A 222 -9.47 0.11 6.46
C LEU A 222 -8.53 -0.64 7.39
N LEU A 223 -8.58 -1.96 7.35
CA LEU A 223 -7.68 -2.86 8.10
C LEU A 223 -6.71 -3.57 7.15
N LYS A 224 -5.40 -3.55 7.41
CA LYS A 224 -4.41 -4.24 6.57
C LYS A 224 -4.02 -5.59 7.17
N LEU A 225 -4.29 -6.67 6.41
CA LEU A 225 -4.09 -8.05 6.81
C LEU A 225 -2.68 -8.58 6.53
N SER A 226 -2.28 -9.59 7.32
CA SER A 226 -1.14 -10.45 7.01
C SER A 226 -1.54 -11.54 6.00
N PRO A 227 -0.70 -11.84 4.98
CA PRO A 227 -0.93 -12.99 4.09
C PRO A 227 -0.68 -14.33 4.78
N ASP A 228 -0.02 -14.32 5.95
CA ASP A 228 0.37 -15.52 6.69
C ASP A 228 -0.72 -15.98 7.68
N CYS A 229 -1.86 -15.30 7.75
CA CYS A 229 -3.06 -15.78 8.42
C CYS A 229 -3.61 -17.02 7.69
N THR A 230 -4.19 -17.98 8.45
CA THR A 230 -4.98 -19.06 7.84
C THR A 230 -6.26 -18.49 7.22
N ASP A 231 -6.94 -19.26 6.38
CA ASP A 231 -8.17 -18.79 5.76
C ASP A 231 -9.25 -18.54 6.82
N GLU A 232 -9.35 -19.39 7.85
CA GLU A 232 -10.26 -19.19 8.97
C GLU A 232 -9.96 -17.89 9.73
N GLN A 233 -8.68 -17.59 9.98
CA GLN A 233 -8.28 -16.33 10.62
C GLN A 233 -8.62 -15.11 9.75
N VAL A 234 -8.48 -15.22 8.42
CA VAL A 234 -8.86 -14.15 7.50
C VAL A 234 -10.34 -13.82 7.62
N LEU A 235 -11.20 -14.85 7.67
CA LEU A 235 -12.66 -14.71 7.80
C LEU A 235 -13.05 -14.14 9.17
N GLN A 236 -12.45 -14.63 10.26
CA GLN A 236 -12.66 -14.07 11.62
C GLN A 236 -12.30 -12.58 11.68
N ILE A 237 -11.17 -12.18 11.09
CA ILE A 237 -10.76 -10.79 11.05
C ILE A 237 -11.73 -9.96 10.21
N ALA A 238 -12.29 -10.51 9.13
CA ALA A 238 -13.30 -9.83 8.33
C ALA A 238 -14.58 -9.57 9.15
N ASP A 239 -15.05 -10.53 9.93
CA ASP A 239 -16.20 -10.37 10.84
C ASP A 239 -15.97 -9.28 11.87
N ILE A 240 -14.78 -9.26 12.50
CA ILE A 240 -14.42 -8.24 13.49
C ILE A 240 -14.36 -6.86 12.81
N ALA A 241 -13.83 -6.75 11.61
CA ALA A 241 -13.76 -5.50 10.86
C ALA A 241 -15.17 -5.00 10.51
N MET A 242 -16.04 -5.86 9.99
CA MET A 242 -17.44 -5.52 9.66
C MET A 242 -18.24 -5.11 10.90
N SER A 243 -18.17 -5.89 11.96
CA SER A 243 -18.90 -5.60 13.22
C SER A 243 -18.40 -4.32 13.91
N SER A 244 -17.14 -3.96 13.71
CA SER A 244 -16.55 -2.70 14.18
C SER A 244 -16.86 -1.50 13.28
N GLY A 245 -17.58 -1.69 12.18
CA GLY A 245 -17.97 -0.64 11.25
C GLY A 245 -16.81 -0.12 10.40
N LEU A 246 -15.82 -0.96 10.05
CA LEU A 246 -14.78 -0.60 9.09
C LEU A 246 -15.32 -0.66 7.66
N ASP A 247 -14.71 0.13 6.79
CA ASP A 247 -15.17 0.34 5.42
C ASP A 247 -14.48 -0.59 4.41
N GLY A 248 -13.43 -1.31 4.83
CA GLY A 248 -12.74 -2.23 3.93
C GLY A 248 -11.47 -2.87 4.52
N ILE A 249 -10.87 -3.72 3.69
CA ILE A 249 -9.69 -4.50 4.03
C ILE A 249 -8.61 -4.32 2.95
N VAL A 250 -7.34 -4.16 3.38
CA VAL A 250 -6.17 -4.17 2.48
C VAL A 250 -5.51 -5.55 2.52
N ALA A 251 -5.62 -6.28 1.45
CA ALA A 251 -5.11 -7.64 1.27
C ALA A 251 -3.98 -7.65 0.20
N THR A 252 -2.68 -7.75 0.62
CA THR A 252 -2.14 -8.08 1.94
C THR A 252 -0.86 -7.28 2.26
N ASN A 253 -0.29 -7.49 3.46
CA ASN A 253 1.08 -7.09 3.79
C ASN A 253 2.09 -8.07 3.15
N THR A 254 3.36 -8.02 3.55
CA THR A 254 4.42 -8.94 3.14
C THR A 254 4.37 -10.26 3.92
N THR A 255 4.86 -11.37 3.32
CA THR A 255 4.87 -12.71 3.92
C THR A 255 6.21 -13.08 4.54
N ILE A 256 6.19 -13.92 5.58
CA ILE A 256 7.39 -14.58 6.11
C ILE A 256 7.73 -15.87 5.34
N THR A 257 6.84 -16.36 4.50
CA THR A 257 7.09 -17.50 3.62
C THR A 257 8.22 -17.20 2.66
N ARG A 258 9.11 -18.17 2.47
CA ARG A 258 10.28 -18.04 1.59
C ARG A 258 10.09 -18.86 0.33
N PRO A 259 10.18 -18.23 -0.85
CA PRO A 259 10.21 -18.97 -2.11
C PRO A 259 11.56 -19.67 -2.29
N GLU A 260 11.58 -20.71 -3.13
CA GLU A 260 12.82 -21.38 -3.53
C GLU A 260 13.71 -20.40 -4.32
N PRO A 261 14.99 -20.23 -3.94
CA PRO A 261 15.88 -19.31 -4.64
C PRO A 261 16.40 -19.90 -5.94
N SER A 262 16.31 -19.15 -7.02
CA SER A 262 16.81 -19.59 -8.34
C SER A 262 18.33 -19.39 -8.52
N ASN A 263 18.97 -18.63 -7.66
CA ASN A 263 20.41 -18.33 -7.75
C ASN A 263 20.99 -17.90 -6.40
N THR A 264 22.32 -17.66 -6.34
CA THR A 264 23.03 -17.26 -5.11
C THR A 264 22.54 -15.91 -4.56
N GLN A 265 22.25 -14.91 -5.42
CA GLN A 265 21.73 -13.61 -4.98
C GLN A 265 20.38 -13.78 -4.27
N SER A 266 19.48 -14.54 -4.86
CA SER A 266 18.16 -14.82 -4.28
C SER A 266 18.27 -15.61 -2.97
N ARG A 267 19.19 -16.57 -2.90
CA ARG A 267 19.46 -17.31 -1.67
C ARG A 267 19.91 -16.39 -0.54
N ILE A 268 20.83 -15.46 -0.82
CA ILE A 268 21.27 -14.46 0.16
C ILE A 268 20.11 -13.55 0.58
N ALA A 269 19.27 -13.09 -0.36
CA ALA A 269 18.13 -12.24 -0.05
C ALA A 269 17.10 -12.98 0.81
N PHE A 270 16.75 -14.22 0.48
CA PHE A 270 15.74 -14.99 1.21
C PHE A 270 16.23 -15.56 2.54
N SER A 271 17.53 -15.60 2.79
CA SER A 271 18.07 -15.95 4.13
C SER A 271 17.96 -14.80 5.14
N GLN A 272 17.61 -13.58 4.67
CA GLN A 272 17.50 -12.41 5.55
C GLN A 272 16.16 -12.39 6.30
N ASN A 273 16.16 -11.79 7.49
CA ASN A 273 14.94 -11.55 8.24
C ASN A 273 14.04 -10.51 7.55
N GLY A 274 12.74 -10.64 7.74
CA GLY A 274 11.75 -9.67 7.26
C GLY A 274 10.68 -10.28 6.36
N GLY A 275 9.85 -9.41 5.79
CA GLY A 275 8.76 -9.80 4.90
C GLY A 275 9.18 -9.83 3.43
N VAL A 276 8.72 -10.84 2.70
CA VAL A 276 8.87 -10.98 1.24
C VAL A 276 7.69 -10.30 0.54
N SER A 277 8.00 -9.49 -0.45
CA SER A 277 7.04 -8.88 -1.38
C SER A 277 7.41 -9.18 -2.83
N GLY A 278 6.53 -8.88 -3.76
CA GLY A 278 6.72 -9.12 -5.19
C GLY A 278 6.03 -10.38 -5.67
N ARG A 279 6.45 -10.90 -6.81
CA ARG A 279 5.78 -12.02 -7.48
C ARG A 279 5.51 -13.25 -6.62
N PRO A 280 6.42 -13.67 -5.72
CA PRO A 280 6.15 -14.83 -4.88
C PRO A 280 4.91 -14.69 -3.98
N LEU A 281 4.52 -13.45 -3.65
CA LEU A 281 3.35 -13.19 -2.82
C LEU A 281 2.03 -13.23 -3.61
N GLN A 282 2.07 -13.15 -4.94
CA GLN A 282 0.90 -12.92 -5.79
C GLN A 282 -0.20 -13.96 -5.58
N LYS A 283 0.15 -15.25 -5.61
CA LYS A 283 -0.82 -16.34 -5.45
C LYS A 283 -1.59 -16.22 -4.13
N ARG A 284 -0.85 -16.08 -3.01
CA ARG A 284 -1.49 -15.97 -1.68
C ARG A 284 -2.34 -14.71 -1.55
N SER A 285 -1.91 -13.57 -2.10
CA SER A 285 -2.72 -12.36 -2.11
C SER A 285 -4.04 -12.53 -2.87
N LEU A 286 -4.03 -13.23 -4.02
CA LEU A 286 -5.24 -13.52 -4.79
C LEU A 286 -6.18 -14.44 -4.02
N GLU A 287 -5.67 -15.48 -3.36
CA GLU A 287 -6.46 -16.38 -2.50
C GLU A 287 -7.16 -15.61 -1.37
N VAL A 288 -6.42 -14.72 -0.68
CA VAL A 288 -7.00 -13.90 0.39
C VAL A 288 -8.06 -12.94 -0.15
N ILE A 289 -7.82 -12.29 -1.30
CA ILE A 289 -8.79 -11.39 -1.93
C ILE A 289 -10.08 -12.16 -2.28
N SER A 290 -9.93 -13.33 -2.91
CA SER A 290 -11.04 -14.20 -3.31
C SER A 290 -11.87 -14.66 -2.12
N ASN A 291 -11.22 -15.17 -1.08
CA ASN A 291 -11.90 -15.64 0.15
C ASN A 291 -12.66 -14.49 0.84
N LEU A 292 -12.08 -13.30 0.91
CA LEU A 292 -12.74 -12.12 1.47
C LEU A 292 -13.96 -11.70 0.64
N TYR A 293 -13.84 -11.71 -0.69
CA TYR A 293 -14.92 -11.33 -1.59
C TYR A 293 -16.11 -12.28 -1.47
N ASP A 294 -15.85 -13.59 -1.53
CA ASP A 294 -16.87 -14.63 -1.36
C ASP A 294 -17.55 -14.51 0.00
N TYR A 295 -16.76 -14.43 1.07
CA TYR A 295 -17.28 -14.40 2.44
C TYR A 295 -18.13 -13.16 2.72
N THR A 296 -17.75 -12.01 2.21
CA THR A 296 -18.47 -10.75 2.41
C THR A 296 -19.58 -10.51 1.39
N ASP A 297 -19.79 -11.44 0.45
CA ASP A 297 -20.75 -11.29 -0.65
C ASP A 297 -20.51 -9.97 -1.41
N GLY A 298 -19.23 -9.63 -1.61
CA GLY A 298 -18.78 -8.40 -2.27
C GLY A 298 -19.13 -7.09 -1.53
N LYS A 299 -19.67 -7.16 -0.31
CA LYS A 299 -20.13 -5.96 0.44
C LYS A 299 -18.99 -5.17 1.07
N MET A 300 -17.87 -5.80 1.36
CA MET A 300 -16.70 -5.13 1.92
C MET A 300 -15.75 -4.64 0.81
N THR A 301 -15.32 -3.40 0.90
CA THR A 301 -14.29 -2.90 -0.03
C THR A 301 -12.96 -3.62 0.20
N ILE A 302 -12.40 -4.21 -0.86
CA ILE A 302 -11.10 -4.89 -0.81
C ILE A 302 -10.08 -4.08 -1.62
N VAL A 303 -8.96 -3.75 -1.00
CA VAL A 303 -7.79 -3.16 -1.66
C VAL A 303 -6.74 -4.24 -1.87
N GLY A 304 -6.55 -4.68 -3.12
CA GLY A 304 -5.61 -5.73 -3.47
C GLY A 304 -4.17 -5.23 -3.53
N VAL A 305 -3.26 -5.85 -2.79
CA VAL A 305 -1.83 -5.57 -2.87
C VAL A 305 -1.00 -6.83 -2.59
N GLY A 306 -0.07 -7.12 -3.50
CA GLY A 306 0.83 -8.28 -3.41
C GLY A 306 1.14 -8.83 -4.79
N GLY A 307 2.37 -8.64 -5.27
CA GLY A 307 2.85 -9.17 -6.54
C GLY A 307 2.27 -8.53 -7.81
N ILE A 308 1.48 -7.47 -7.71
CA ILE A 308 0.96 -6.75 -8.89
C ILE A 308 2.11 -6.06 -9.61
N ASP A 309 2.36 -6.41 -10.88
CA ASP A 309 3.44 -5.84 -11.69
C ASP A 309 3.14 -5.77 -13.20
N SER A 310 1.94 -6.17 -13.61
CA SER A 310 1.50 -6.23 -15.00
C SER A 310 -0.02 -6.00 -15.11
N PRO A 311 -0.56 -5.74 -16.32
CA PRO A 311 -2.00 -5.70 -16.55
C PRO A 311 -2.73 -6.98 -16.14
N ASP A 312 -2.11 -8.15 -16.37
CA ASP A 312 -2.72 -9.44 -16.03
C ASP A 312 -2.80 -9.65 -14.53
N SER A 313 -1.72 -9.35 -13.79
CA SER A 313 -1.74 -9.45 -12.33
C SER A 313 -2.72 -8.46 -11.68
N ALA A 314 -2.87 -7.26 -12.25
CA ALA A 314 -3.85 -6.28 -11.82
C ALA A 314 -5.29 -6.73 -12.13
N TRP A 315 -5.53 -7.27 -13.32
CA TRP A 315 -6.82 -7.82 -13.73
C TRP A 315 -7.25 -8.97 -12.81
N ASN A 316 -6.35 -9.92 -12.56
CA ASN A 316 -6.64 -11.04 -11.68
C ASN A 316 -7.02 -10.58 -10.26
N ALA A 317 -6.35 -9.55 -9.72
CA ALA A 317 -6.74 -9.02 -8.41
C ALA A 317 -8.15 -8.40 -8.43
N ILE A 318 -8.52 -7.68 -9.48
CA ILE A 318 -9.84 -7.06 -9.61
C ILE A 318 -10.91 -8.14 -9.81
N THR A 319 -10.70 -9.07 -10.72
CA THR A 319 -11.69 -10.15 -10.97
C THR A 319 -11.83 -11.10 -9.80
N SER A 320 -10.82 -11.23 -8.92
CA SER A 320 -10.92 -11.94 -7.65
C SER A 320 -11.64 -11.15 -6.54
N GLY A 321 -12.04 -9.88 -6.78
CA GLY A 321 -12.86 -9.10 -5.84
C GLY A 321 -12.25 -7.79 -5.35
N ALA A 322 -11.02 -7.43 -5.75
CA ALA A 322 -10.44 -6.15 -5.35
C ALA A 322 -11.10 -4.97 -6.08
N SER A 323 -11.62 -3.99 -5.32
CA SER A 323 -12.16 -2.74 -5.87
C SER A 323 -11.06 -1.73 -6.20
N LEU A 324 -10.00 -1.69 -5.39
CA LEU A 324 -8.80 -0.89 -5.60
C LEU A 324 -7.57 -1.80 -5.54
N ILE A 325 -6.48 -1.37 -6.16
CA ILE A 325 -5.23 -2.12 -6.18
C ILE A 325 -4.02 -1.20 -5.92
N GLN A 326 -2.93 -1.78 -5.42
CA GLN A 326 -1.72 -1.01 -5.10
C GLN A 326 -0.44 -1.63 -5.65
N LEU A 327 0.52 -0.77 -5.99
CA LEU A 327 1.88 -1.15 -6.37
C LEU A 327 2.92 -0.80 -5.30
N TYR A 328 3.86 -1.72 -5.09
CA TYR A 328 5.15 -1.48 -4.42
C TYR A 328 6.30 -2.04 -5.26
N SER A 329 6.56 -3.35 -5.15
CA SER A 329 7.64 -4.03 -5.87
C SER A 329 7.50 -3.95 -7.40
N GLY A 330 6.28 -3.91 -7.93
CA GLY A 330 6.02 -3.68 -9.35
C GLY A 330 6.65 -2.38 -9.86
N LEU A 331 6.58 -1.30 -9.09
CA LEU A 331 7.25 -0.03 -9.41
C LEU A 331 8.77 -0.17 -9.37
N VAL A 332 9.33 -0.82 -8.34
CA VAL A 332 10.79 -0.99 -8.19
C VAL A 332 11.38 -1.74 -9.38
N PHE A 333 10.74 -2.79 -9.86
CA PHE A 333 11.26 -3.63 -10.94
C PHE A 333 10.96 -3.13 -12.35
N ASN A 334 9.83 -2.42 -12.55
CA ASN A 334 9.40 -1.97 -13.88
C ASN A 334 9.63 -0.48 -14.14
N GLY A 335 9.90 0.32 -13.08
CA GLY A 335 10.11 1.75 -13.17
C GLY A 335 8.82 2.57 -13.32
N PRO A 336 8.96 3.90 -13.45
CA PRO A 336 7.85 4.84 -13.32
C PRO A 336 6.73 4.67 -14.36
N GLY A 337 7.01 4.12 -15.54
CA GLY A 337 6.00 3.88 -16.57
C GLY A 337 5.10 2.66 -16.33
N VAL A 338 5.28 1.92 -15.23
CA VAL A 338 4.49 0.71 -14.96
C VAL A 338 3.02 1.03 -14.71
N THR A 339 2.74 2.13 -14.01
CA THR A 339 1.39 2.57 -13.65
C THR A 339 0.54 2.78 -14.90
N SER A 340 0.98 3.65 -15.80
CA SER A 340 0.26 3.90 -17.05
C SER A 340 0.19 2.68 -17.97
N GLY A 341 1.17 1.78 -17.91
CA GLY A 341 1.15 0.51 -18.64
C GLY A 341 0.07 -0.44 -18.14
N ILE A 342 -0.07 -0.56 -16.82
CA ILE A 342 -1.10 -1.39 -16.19
C ILE A 342 -2.49 -0.82 -16.50
N VAL A 343 -2.71 0.48 -16.31
CA VAL A 343 -4.04 1.09 -16.53
C VAL A 343 -4.47 0.99 -17.99
N ARG A 344 -3.56 1.19 -18.96
CA ARG A 344 -3.87 0.93 -20.38
C ARG A 344 -4.27 -0.52 -20.64
N GLY A 345 -3.58 -1.47 -20.00
CA GLY A 345 -3.92 -2.89 -20.12
C GLY A 345 -5.26 -3.23 -19.49
N LEU A 346 -5.58 -2.67 -18.31
CA LEU A 346 -6.90 -2.82 -17.68
C LEU A 346 -8.01 -2.27 -18.56
N LYS A 347 -7.84 -1.05 -19.10
CA LYS A 347 -8.82 -0.43 -20.01
C LYS A 347 -9.10 -1.31 -21.24
N ARG A 348 -8.05 -1.91 -21.82
CA ARG A 348 -8.20 -2.87 -22.91
C ARG A 348 -8.98 -4.10 -22.46
N LYS A 349 -8.66 -4.70 -21.32
CA LYS A 349 -9.37 -5.88 -20.79
C LYS A 349 -10.84 -5.61 -20.51
N VAL A 350 -11.18 -4.44 -19.96
CA VAL A 350 -12.58 -3.99 -19.81
C VAL A 350 -13.30 -4.01 -21.16
N SER A 351 -12.70 -3.43 -22.20
CA SER A 351 -13.29 -3.41 -23.55
C SER A 351 -13.39 -4.81 -24.17
N GLU A 352 -12.34 -5.65 -24.03
CA GLU A 352 -12.30 -7.02 -24.58
C GLU A 352 -13.35 -7.95 -23.94
N ASN A 353 -13.75 -7.69 -22.68
CA ASN A 353 -14.79 -8.45 -21.99
C ASN A 353 -16.20 -7.80 -22.11
N GLY A 354 -16.34 -6.73 -22.87
CA GLY A 354 -17.62 -6.07 -23.10
C GLY A 354 -18.17 -5.28 -21.92
N PHE A 355 -17.34 -4.98 -20.90
CA PHE A 355 -17.76 -4.20 -19.75
C PHE A 355 -17.84 -2.71 -20.05
N SER A 356 -18.80 -2.00 -19.44
CA SER A 356 -18.96 -0.55 -19.55
C SER A 356 -17.95 0.21 -18.68
N GLY A 357 -17.43 -0.43 -17.60
CA GLY A 357 -16.46 0.13 -16.67
C GLY A 357 -15.74 -0.95 -15.85
N ILE A 358 -14.69 -0.54 -15.15
CA ILE A 358 -13.89 -1.45 -14.35
C ILE A 358 -14.67 -2.06 -13.17
N SER A 359 -15.70 -1.39 -12.70
CA SER A 359 -16.54 -1.86 -11.58
C SER A 359 -17.26 -3.18 -11.91
N GLU A 360 -17.61 -3.43 -13.17
CA GLU A 360 -18.26 -4.67 -13.61
C GLU A 360 -17.29 -5.88 -13.58
N ALA A 361 -15.99 -5.61 -13.58
CA ALA A 361 -14.99 -6.67 -13.50
C ALA A 361 -14.71 -7.14 -12.06
N ILE A 362 -15.19 -6.40 -11.04
CA ILE A 362 -14.94 -6.75 -9.64
C ILE A 362 -15.65 -8.06 -9.31
N GLY A 363 -14.88 -9.06 -8.87
CA GLY A 363 -15.42 -10.37 -8.53
C GLY A 363 -15.89 -11.22 -9.73
N TYR A 364 -15.58 -10.82 -10.96
CA TYR A 364 -16.02 -11.55 -12.16
C TYR A 364 -15.56 -13.01 -12.20
N SER A 365 -14.46 -13.36 -11.53
CA SER A 365 -13.99 -14.75 -11.45
C SER A 365 -14.87 -15.65 -10.57
N HIS A 366 -15.87 -15.11 -9.85
CA HIS A 366 -16.80 -15.83 -9.00
C HIS A 366 -18.18 -16.07 -9.65
N GLN A 367 -18.38 -15.55 -10.86
CA GLN A 367 -19.58 -15.74 -11.68
C GLN A 367 -19.42 -16.97 -12.59
#